data_ce5ba47285889155107702e3f63d2618
#
_entry.id   ce5ba47285889155107702e3f63d2618
#
_cell.length_a   1.000
_cell.length_b   1.000
_cell.length_c   1.000
_cell.angle_alpha   90.00
_cell.angle_beta   90.00
_cell.angle_gamma   90.00
#
_symmetry.space_group_name_H-M   'P 1'
#
loop_
_entity.id
_entity.type
_entity.pdbx_description
1 polymer ?
#
loop_
_entity_poly.entity_id
_entity_poly.type
_entity_poly.pdbx_seq_one_letter_code
_entity_poly.pdbx_strand_id
1 'polypeptide(L)'
;MKKTLPLEHAYRLINHGPVTLLTTHYRGRRNVCTIAWAMPVDAAVVAVVVSAGNYSFRAVRETGEFVLNIPGRGLLGAVLGCGSVSGEACDKFRRFGLTPIKARKVKAPRIAECIGHLECRVIPGHGKLAREHDLFLARVEAAAVERGLFGAQWKIDEPRARTLHHLGGTAFGVLSGRRPR
;
A
#
# COMPACT_ATOMS: atom_id res chain seq x y z
N MET A 1 1.39 -20.79 28.81
CA MET A 1 1.89 -21.84 27.89
C MET A 1 1.82 -21.34 26.44
N LYS A 2 2.82 -21.65 25.59
CA LYS A 2 2.79 -21.38 24.16
C LYS A 2 2.21 -22.60 23.43
N LYS A 3 1.41 -22.36 22.35
CA LYS A 3 0.92 -23.43 21.46
C LYS A 3 1.65 -23.38 20.12
N THR A 4 1.78 -24.53 19.48
CA THR A 4 2.28 -24.60 18.10
C THR A 4 1.28 -23.98 17.14
N LEU A 5 1.77 -23.25 16.15
CA LEU A 5 1.00 -22.69 15.06
C LEU A 5 1.38 -23.41 13.74
N PRO A 6 0.42 -23.83 12.90
CA PRO A 6 0.71 -24.32 11.56
C PRO A 6 1.53 -23.32 10.74
N LEU A 7 2.51 -23.79 9.95
CA LEU A 7 3.45 -22.90 9.24
C LEU A 7 2.77 -22.03 8.19
N GLU A 8 1.70 -22.51 7.57
CA GLU A 8 0.87 -21.72 6.63
C GLU A 8 0.19 -20.50 7.27
N HIS A 9 0.18 -20.43 8.60
CA HIS A 9 -0.33 -19.30 9.36
C HIS A 9 0.76 -18.47 10.04
N ALA A 10 2.04 -18.84 9.92
CA ALA A 10 3.15 -18.19 10.61
C ALA A 10 3.25 -16.69 10.29
N TYR A 11 3.00 -16.30 9.02
CA TYR A 11 3.01 -14.90 8.58
C TYR A 11 2.06 -13.99 9.37
N ARG A 12 0.97 -14.56 9.93
CA ARG A 12 -0.02 -13.79 10.71
C ARG A 12 0.55 -13.21 12.00
N LEU A 13 1.65 -13.77 12.51
CA LEU A 13 2.31 -13.25 13.71
C LEU A 13 3.01 -11.90 13.47
N ILE A 14 3.31 -11.56 12.21
CA ILE A 14 4.02 -10.34 11.83
C ILE A 14 3.26 -9.52 10.75
N ASN A 15 2.03 -9.89 10.42
CA ASN A 15 1.25 -9.30 9.32
C ASN A 15 0.56 -7.96 9.66
N HIS A 16 0.90 -7.32 10.76
CA HIS A 16 0.25 -6.08 11.21
C HIS A 16 1.01 -4.81 10.80
N GLY A 17 1.60 -4.85 9.61
CA GLY A 17 2.15 -3.64 8.97
C GLY A 17 1.07 -2.68 8.45
N PRO A 18 1.46 -1.47 8.04
CA PRO A 18 0.53 -0.50 7.48
C PRO A 18 -0.08 -1.01 6.17
N VAL A 19 -1.39 -0.78 6.03
CA VAL A 19 -2.08 -1.01 4.76
C VAL A 19 -1.85 0.16 3.83
N THR A 20 -1.64 -0.13 2.55
CA THR A 20 -1.52 0.87 1.50
C THR A 20 -2.49 0.62 0.36
N LEU A 21 -2.87 1.67 -0.36
CA LEU A 21 -3.57 1.61 -1.63
C LEU A 21 -2.54 1.81 -2.74
N LEU A 22 -2.14 0.71 -3.38
CA LEU A 22 -1.21 0.74 -4.51
C LEU A 22 -1.97 1.15 -5.76
N THR A 23 -1.54 2.24 -6.40
CA THR A 23 -2.10 2.67 -7.68
C THR A 23 -1.14 2.41 -8.82
N THR A 24 -1.70 2.10 -9.98
CA THR A 24 -0.98 1.88 -11.25
C THR A 24 -1.64 2.65 -12.39
N HIS A 25 -0.88 2.87 -13.47
CA HIS A 25 -1.39 3.34 -14.76
C HIS A 25 -0.79 2.47 -15.86
N TYR A 26 -1.63 1.66 -16.50
CA TYR A 26 -1.19 0.70 -17.52
C TYR A 26 -2.18 0.66 -18.69
N ARG A 27 -1.71 0.77 -19.93
CA ARG A 27 -2.52 0.79 -21.16
C ARG A 27 -3.70 1.77 -21.09
N GLY A 28 -3.41 3.02 -20.65
CA GLY A 28 -4.43 4.06 -20.52
C GLY A 28 -5.37 3.91 -19.33
N ARG A 29 -5.27 2.82 -18.57
CA ARG A 29 -6.15 2.52 -17.44
C ARG A 29 -5.42 2.69 -16.11
N ARG A 30 -6.02 3.42 -15.18
CA ARG A 30 -5.59 3.52 -13.79
C ARG A 30 -6.32 2.49 -12.93
N ASN A 31 -5.63 1.96 -11.94
CA ASN A 31 -6.19 0.99 -11.00
C ASN A 31 -5.72 1.25 -9.58
N VAL A 32 -6.47 0.70 -8.61
CA VAL A 32 -6.14 0.69 -7.18
C VAL A 32 -6.17 -0.74 -6.68
N CYS A 33 -5.19 -1.13 -5.87
CA CYS A 33 -5.14 -2.42 -5.19
C CYS A 33 -4.78 -2.21 -3.73
N THR A 34 -5.50 -2.86 -2.82
CA THR A 34 -5.14 -2.87 -1.39
C THR A 34 -3.96 -3.79 -1.17
N ILE A 35 -2.91 -3.29 -0.53
CA ILE A 35 -1.70 -4.02 -0.19
C ILE A 35 -1.49 -3.97 1.32
N ALA A 36 -1.38 -5.14 1.94
CA ALA A 36 -1.02 -5.32 3.34
C ALA A 36 0.45 -5.71 3.53
N TRP A 37 1.12 -6.16 2.48
CA TRP A 37 2.51 -6.61 2.53
C TRP A 37 3.42 -5.60 1.82
N ALA A 38 3.73 -4.53 2.54
CA ALA A 38 4.71 -3.53 2.16
C ALA A 38 5.58 -3.19 3.36
N MET A 39 6.87 -3.01 3.13
CA MET A 39 7.82 -2.66 4.18
C MET A 39 8.95 -1.78 3.65
N PRO A 40 9.55 -0.91 4.48
CA PRO A 40 10.82 -0.28 4.14
C PRO A 40 11.94 -1.32 4.13
N VAL A 41 12.84 -1.19 3.17
CA VAL A 41 14.08 -2.01 3.07
C VAL A 41 15.29 -1.13 3.40
N ASP A 42 15.23 0.13 3.00
CA ASP A 42 16.23 1.16 3.23
C ASP A 42 15.53 2.52 3.28
N ALA A 43 16.27 3.59 3.52
CA ALA A 43 15.75 4.97 3.65
C ALA A 43 14.87 5.41 2.46
N ALA A 44 15.17 4.94 1.26
CA ALA A 44 14.43 5.26 0.04
C ALA A 44 14.11 4.00 -0.81
N VAL A 45 14.07 2.82 -0.20
CA VAL A 45 13.74 1.56 -0.87
C VAL A 45 12.62 0.86 -0.10
N VAL A 46 11.62 0.40 -0.84
CA VAL A 46 10.50 -0.38 -0.30
C VAL A 46 10.41 -1.74 -0.97
N ALA A 47 9.98 -2.74 -0.22
CA ALA A 47 9.53 -4.02 -0.73
C ALA A 47 8.01 -4.05 -0.71
N VAL A 48 7.39 -4.59 -1.76
CA VAL A 48 5.95 -4.76 -1.84
C VAL A 48 5.61 -6.08 -2.51
N VAL A 49 4.70 -6.85 -1.91
CA VAL A 49 4.17 -8.07 -2.51
C VAL A 49 2.84 -7.75 -3.18
N VAL A 50 2.78 -8.00 -4.48
CA VAL A 50 1.56 -7.82 -5.30
C VAL A 50 1.25 -9.15 -5.94
N SER A 51 0.23 -9.85 -5.47
CA SER A 51 -0.12 -11.19 -5.96
C SER A 51 -0.25 -11.24 -7.48
N ALA A 52 0.34 -12.26 -8.12
CA ALA A 52 0.36 -12.45 -9.57
C ALA A 52 -1.03 -12.52 -10.20
N GLY A 53 -2.05 -12.96 -9.44
CA GLY A 53 -3.45 -12.96 -9.85
C GLY A 53 -4.10 -11.58 -9.95
N ASN A 54 -3.45 -10.52 -9.44
CA ASN A 54 -3.99 -9.18 -9.46
C ASN A 54 -3.66 -8.44 -10.76
N TYR A 55 -4.61 -7.64 -11.27
CA TYR A 55 -4.36 -6.71 -12.39
C TYR A 55 -3.14 -5.81 -12.14
N SER A 56 -2.95 -5.36 -10.89
CA SER A 56 -1.84 -4.49 -10.50
C SER A 56 -0.47 -5.16 -10.65
N PHE A 57 -0.36 -6.49 -10.48
CA PHE A 57 0.90 -7.21 -10.69
C PHE A 57 1.43 -7.01 -12.12
N ARG A 58 0.57 -7.27 -13.12
CA ARG A 58 0.90 -7.07 -14.53
C ARG A 58 1.28 -5.61 -14.80
N ALA A 59 0.49 -4.68 -14.28
CA ALA A 59 0.74 -3.26 -14.47
C ALA A 59 2.11 -2.83 -13.90
N VAL A 60 2.44 -3.24 -12.65
CA VAL A 60 3.74 -2.94 -12.03
C VAL A 60 4.89 -3.59 -12.81
N ARG A 61 4.74 -4.85 -13.21
CA ARG A 61 5.77 -5.57 -13.96
C ARG A 61 6.07 -4.92 -15.31
N GLU A 62 5.04 -4.47 -16.04
CA GLU A 62 5.20 -3.92 -17.38
C GLU A 62 5.63 -2.44 -17.37
N THR A 63 5.19 -1.66 -16.38
CA THR A 63 5.50 -0.22 -16.33
C THR A 63 6.68 0.12 -15.44
N GLY A 64 6.99 -0.74 -14.47
CA GLY A 64 7.98 -0.46 -13.43
C GLY A 64 7.57 0.68 -12.48
N GLU A 65 6.32 1.12 -12.48
CA GLU A 65 5.87 2.30 -11.75
C GLU A 65 4.61 2.04 -10.93
N PHE A 66 4.58 2.60 -9.72
CA PHE A 66 3.39 2.61 -8.88
C PHE A 66 3.46 3.71 -7.83
N VAL A 67 2.34 4.00 -7.16
CA VAL A 67 2.31 4.84 -5.95
C VAL A 67 1.73 4.02 -4.82
N LEU A 68 2.40 4.02 -3.66
CA LEU A 68 1.81 3.58 -2.39
C LEU A 68 1.15 4.79 -1.74
N ASN A 69 -0.16 4.76 -1.65
CA ASN A 69 -0.95 5.79 -1.00
C ASN A 69 -1.30 5.30 0.41
N ILE A 70 -1.06 6.11 1.42
CA ILE A 70 -1.26 5.78 2.83
C ILE A 70 -2.67 6.22 3.24
N PRO A 71 -3.63 5.30 3.42
CA PRO A 71 -4.96 5.65 3.86
C PRO A 71 -4.98 5.98 5.35
N GLY A 72 -5.67 7.05 5.71
CA GLY A 72 -6.08 7.28 7.08
C GLY A 72 -7.25 6.36 7.48
N ARG A 73 -7.55 6.30 8.79
CA ARG A 73 -8.62 5.42 9.34
C ARG A 73 -9.99 5.59 8.67
N GLY A 74 -10.30 6.78 8.14
CA GLY A 74 -11.57 7.08 7.48
C GLY A 74 -11.76 6.37 6.14
N LEU A 75 -10.71 5.80 5.55
CA LEU A 75 -10.76 5.12 4.26
C LEU A 75 -10.94 3.59 4.36
N LEU A 76 -11.30 3.04 5.53
CA LEU A 76 -11.47 1.59 5.72
C LEU A 76 -12.42 0.97 4.68
N GLY A 77 -13.53 1.61 4.38
CA GLY A 77 -14.48 1.12 3.36
C GLY A 77 -13.86 1.01 1.96
N ALA A 78 -13.09 2.04 1.54
CA ALA A 78 -12.38 2.02 0.26
C ALA A 78 -11.25 0.97 0.24
N VAL A 79 -10.54 0.80 1.37
CA VAL A 79 -9.49 -0.24 1.53
C VAL A 79 -10.07 -1.63 1.34
N LEU A 80 -11.19 -1.96 2.03
CA LEU A 80 -11.89 -3.24 1.89
C LEU A 80 -12.40 -3.42 0.46
N GLY A 81 -13.07 -2.42 -0.10
CA GLY A 81 -13.62 -2.47 -1.44
C GLY A 81 -12.57 -2.64 -2.53
N CYS A 82 -11.46 -1.91 -2.48
CA CYS A 82 -10.36 -2.03 -3.45
C CYS A 82 -9.67 -3.39 -3.40
N GLY A 83 -9.67 -4.06 -2.24
CA GLY A 83 -9.12 -5.40 -2.06
C GLY A 83 -10.05 -6.52 -2.53
N SER A 84 -11.37 -6.29 -2.59
CA SER A 84 -12.37 -7.33 -2.83
C SER A 84 -12.76 -7.54 -4.31
N VAL A 85 -12.40 -6.60 -5.21
CA VAL A 85 -12.76 -6.67 -6.64
C VAL A 85 -11.54 -6.51 -7.54
N SER A 86 -11.61 -7.11 -8.75
CA SER A 86 -10.55 -6.92 -9.75
C SER A 86 -10.64 -5.55 -10.43
N GLY A 87 -9.47 -4.97 -10.72
CA GLY A 87 -9.36 -3.78 -11.57
C GLY A 87 -9.77 -4.01 -13.02
N GLU A 88 -9.89 -5.26 -13.46
CA GLU A 88 -10.43 -5.60 -14.79
C GLU A 88 -11.95 -5.42 -14.83
N ALA A 89 -12.63 -5.69 -13.73
CA ALA A 89 -14.10 -5.69 -13.66
C ALA A 89 -14.70 -4.29 -13.51
N CYS A 90 -13.99 -3.33 -12.93
CA CYS A 90 -14.56 -1.99 -12.68
C CYS A 90 -13.51 -0.89 -12.53
N ASP A 91 -13.94 0.37 -12.69
CA ASP A 91 -13.16 1.54 -12.27
C ASP A 91 -13.31 1.71 -10.75
N LYS A 92 -12.28 1.29 -10.01
CA LYS A 92 -12.26 1.34 -8.55
C LYS A 92 -12.20 2.77 -8.01
N PHE A 93 -11.62 3.72 -8.74
CA PHE A 93 -11.62 5.12 -8.33
C PHE A 93 -13.06 5.64 -8.24
N ARG A 94 -13.84 5.44 -9.31
CA ARG A 94 -15.24 5.83 -9.34
C ARG A 94 -16.07 5.04 -8.32
N ARG A 95 -15.89 3.72 -8.26
CA ARG A 95 -16.72 2.84 -7.42
C ARG A 95 -16.58 3.11 -5.94
N PHE A 96 -15.39 3.48 -5.48
CA PHE A 96 -15.10 3.68 -4.05
C PHE A 96 -14.85 5.14 -3.68
N GLY A 97 -15.25 6.09 -4.54
CA GLY A 97 -15.20 7.52 -4.26
C GLY A 97 -13.77 8.05 -4.06
N LEU A 98 -12.79 7.49 -4.80
CA LEU A 98 -11.40 7.92 -4.73
C LEU A 98 -11.08 8.90 -5.86
N THR A 99 -10.39 10.00 -5.54
CA THR A 99 -10.02 11.04 -6.49
C THR A 99 -8.57 10.86 -6.93
N PRO A 100 -8.32 10.49 -8.22
CA PRO A 100 -6.96 10.39 -8.72
C PRO A 100 -6.38 11.78 -8.98
N ILE A 101 -5.21 12.05 -8.41
CA ILE A 101 -4.44 13.26 -8.65
C ILE A 101 -3.07 12.93 -9.26
N LYS A 102 -2.55 13.85 -10.09
CA LYS A 102 -1.27 13.65 -10.81
C LYS A 102 -0.12 13.46 -9.83
N ALA A 103 0.68 12.42 -10.04
CA ALA A 103 1.96 12.24 -9.39
C ALA A 103 3.05 13.14 -10.02
N ARG A 104 4.19 13.29 -9.33
CA ARG A 104 5.30 14.15 -9.77
C ARG A 104 6.32 13.39 -10.61
N LYS A 105 6.58 12.13 -10.28
CA LYS A 105 7.70 11.34 -10.81
C LYS A 105 7.27 10.11 -11.62
N VAL A 106 6.03 9.65 -11.44
CA VAL A 106 5.50 8.45 -12.10
C VAL A 106 4.15 8.74 -12.76
N LYS A 107 3.73 7.86 -13.69
CA LYS A 107 2.42 7.98 -14.37
C LYS A 107 1.26 7.49 -13.52
N ALA A 108 1.53 6.57 -12.56
CA ALA A 108 0.52 6.10 -11.62
C ALA A 108 0.00 7.27 -10.78
N PRO A 109 -1.32 7.43 -10.60
CA PRO A 109 -1.88 8.57 -9.87
C PRO A 109 -1.71 8.40 -8.36
N ARG A 110 -1.65 9.52 -7.63
CA ARG A 110 -1.90 9.57 -6.19
C ARG A 110 -3.41 9.58 -5.92
N ILE A 111 -3.81 9.28 -4.70
CA ILE A 111 -5.21 9.35 -4.23
C ILE A 111 -5.34 10.57 -3.30
N ALA A 112 -6.21 11.51 -3.63
CA ALA A 112 -6.35 12.77 -2.90
C ALA A 112 -6.73 12.59 -1.42
N GLU A 113 -7.57 11.60 -1.12
CA GLU A 113 -8.09 11.31 0.22
C GLU A 113 -7.06 10.62 1.13
N CYS A 114 -5.93 10.13 0.58
CA CYS A 114 -4.86 9.52 1.36
C CYS A 114 -3.97 10.57 2.01
N ILE A 115 -3.53 10.27 3.24
CA ILE A 115 -2.73 11.19 4.07
C ILE A 115 -1.23 11.19 3.74
N GLY A 116 -0.78 10.26 2.91
CA GLY A 116 0.62 10.18 2.46
C GLY A 116 0.76 9.42 1.15
N HIS A 117 1.87 9.66 0.44
CA HIS A 117 2.13 9.08 -0.87
C HIS A 117 3.63 8.79 -1.02
N LEU A 118 3.96 7.59 -1.53
CA LEU A 118 5.30 7.22 -1.98
C LEU A 118 5.22 6.90 -3.47
N GLU A 119 5.84 7.71 -4.32
CA GLU A 119 5.92 7.47 -5.76
C GLU A 119 7.12 6.59 -6.04
N CYS A 120 6.90 5.40 -6.58
CA CYS A 120 7.88 4.34 -6.60
C CYS A 120 8.21 3.89 -8.03
N ARG A 121 9.48 3.55 -8.24
CA ARG A 121 9.98 2.92 -9.46
C ARG A 121 10.69 1.61 -9.11
N VAL A 122 10.29 0.53 -9.78
CA VAL A 122 10.88 -0.81 -9.58
C VAL A 122 12.37 -0.76 -9.91
N ILE A 123 13.18 -1.35 -9.03
CA ILE A 123 14.63 -1.48 -9.21
C ILE A 123 14.90 -2.60 -10.22
N PRO A 124 15.59 -2.35 -11.34
CA PRO A 124 15.97 -3.39 -12.30
C PRO A 124 16.83 -4.50 -11.68
N GLY A 125 16.86 -5.67 -12.32
CA GLY A 125 17.71 -6.80 -11.89
C GLY A 125 17.06 -7.76 -10.90
N HIS A 126 15.94 -7.39 -10.27
CA HIS A 126 15.27 -8.21 -9.25
C HIS A 126 14.02 -8.97 -9.76
N GLY A 127 13.88 -9.16 -11.07
CA GLY A 127 12.70 -9.81 -11.66
C GLY A 127 12.47 -11.26 -11.21
N LYS A 128 13.50 -11.95 -10.69
CA LYS A 128 13.36 -13.28 -10.08
C LYS A 128 12.45 -13.23 -8.85
N LEU A 129 12.62 -12.24 -7.98
CA LEU A 129 11.77 -12.07 -6.78
C LEU A 129 10.29 -11.88 -7.15
N ALA A 130 10.01 -11.12 -8.22
CA ALA A 130 8.64 -10.94 -8.69
C ALA A 130 8.03 -12.25 -9.24
N ARG A 131 8.82 -13.10 -9.90
CA ARG A 131 8.33 -14.37 -10.46
C ARG A 131 8.14 -15.45 -9.39
N GLU A 132 8.99 -15.51 -8.37
CA GLU A 132 8.99 -16.58 -7.36
C GLU A 132 8.18 -16.22 -6.12
N HIS A 133 8.07 -14.94 -5.81
CA HIS A 133 7.50 -14.47 -4.54
C HIS A 133 6.52 -13.30 -4.69
N ASP A 134 6.13 -12.93 -5.93
CA ASP A 134 5.29 -11.76 -6.19
C ASP A 134 5.85 -10.44 -5.62
N LEU A 135 7.16 -10.41 -5.31
CA LEU A 135 7.86 -9.35 -4.59
C LEU A 135 8.55 -8.37 -5.55
N PHE A 136 8.26 -7.10 -5.40
CA PHE A 136 8.96 -6.01 -6.08
C PHE A 136 9.78 -5.19 -5.08
N LEU A 137 11.04 -4.93 -5.42
CA LEU A 137 11.86 -3.92 -4.78
C LEU A 137 11.75 -2.62 -5.60
N ALA A 138 11.47 -1.53 -4.94
CA ALA A 138 11.27 -0.25 -5.62
C ALA A 138 11.94 0.90 -4.87
N ARG A 139 12.53 1.83 -5.63
CA ARG A 139 13.04 3.10 -5.13
C ARG A 139 11.89 4.10 -4.99
N VAL A 140 11.87 4.82 -3.90
CA VAL A 140 10.97 5.96 -3.69
C VAL A 140 11.57 7.18 -4.38
N GLU A 141 10.93 7.66 -5.43
CA GLU A 141 11.35 8.81 -6.24
C GLU A 141 10.79 10.14 -5.72
N ALA A 142 9.67 10.07 -5.01
CA ALA A 142 9.06 11.20 -4.32
C ALA A 142 8.18 10.73 -3.17
N ALA A 143 8.17 11.49 -2.09
CA ALA A 143 7.27 11.28 -0.97
C ALA A 143 6.51 12.57 -0.66
N ALA A 144 5.26 12.43 -0.22
CA ALA A 144 4.45 13.54 0.25
C ALA A 144 3.57 13.07 1.41
N VAL A 145 3.25 13.98 2.30
CA VAL A 145 2.38 13.73 3.45
C VAL A 145 1.53 14.96 3.71
N GLU A 146 0.33 14.78 4.23
CA GLU A 146 -0.56 15.86 4.61
C GLU A 146 0.07 16.70 5.73
N ARG A 147 0.04 18.03 5.54
CA ARG A 147 0.64 18.99 6.48
C ARG A 147 0.02 18.82 7.87
N GLY A 148 0.88 18.79 8.88
CA GLY A 148 0.47 18.67 10.27
C GLY A 148 0.33 17.24 10.80
N LEU A 149 0.26 16.21 9.94
CA LEU A 149 0.07 14.81 10.36
C LEU A 149 1.36 14.03 10.59
N PHE A 150 2.50 14.56 10.11
CA PHE A 150 3.82 13.93 10.21
C PHE A 150 4.89 14.95 10.63
N GLY A 151 5.90 14.49 11.33
CA GLY A 151 7.13 15.19 11.64
C GLY A 151 8.30 14.24 11.45
N ALA A 152 9.08 13.94 12.51
CA ALA A 152 10.01 12.81 12.50
C ALA A 152 9.27 11.45 12.49
N GLN A 153 7.98 11.47 12.85
CA GLN A 153 7.10 10.29 12.90
C GLN A 153 5.64 10.71 12.71
N TRP A 154 4.74 9.74 12.48
CA TRP A 154 3.30 9.99 12.47
C TRP A 154 2.83 10.55 13.82
N LYS A 155 2.04 11.62 13.78
CA LYS A 155 1.46 12.25 14.98
C LYS A 155 0.18 11.52 15.38
N ILE A 156 0.28 10.26 15.80
CA ILE A 156 -0.86 9.36 16.03
C ILE A 156 -1.84 9.83 17.14
N ASP A 157 -1.45 10.81 17.93
CA ASP A 157 -2.36 11.48 18.88
C ASP A 157 -3.43 12.30 18.12
N GLU A 158 -3.10 12.80 16.92
CA GLU A 158 -4.05 13.36 15.97
C GLU A 158 -4.82 12.21 15.28
N PRO A 159 -6.15 12.12 15.47
CA PRO A 159 -6.95 11.01 14.90
C PRO A 159 -6.83 10.84 13.38
N ARG A 160 -6.58 11.94 12.65
CA ARG A 160 -6.42 11.92 11.18
C ARG A 160 -5.09 11.30 10.75
N ALA A 161 -4.06 11.31 11.61
CA ALA A 161 -2.75 10.71 11.33
C ALA A 161 -2.70 9.20 11.59
N ARG A 162 -3.79 8.60 12.05
CA ARG A 162 -3.85 7.16 12.37
C ARG A 162 -4.01 6.35 11.10
N THR A 163 -2.99 5.56 10.77
CA THR A 163 -2.97 4.64 9.64
C THR A 163 -3.70 3.35 9.95
N LEU A 164 -4.16 2.66 8.90
CA LEU A 164 -4.79 1.34 8.99
C LEU A 164 -3.73 0.24 8.99
N HIS A 165 -3.94 -0.78 9.82
CA HIS A 165 -3.10 -1.97 9.95
C HIS A 165 -3.94 -3.23 9.78
N HIS A 166 -3.52 -4.15 8.91
CA HIS A 166 -4.23 -5.39 8.66
C HIS A 166 -3.90 -6.44 9.73
N LEU A 167 -4.92 -6.99 10.37
CA LEU A 167 -4.76 -7.99 11.44
C LEU A 167 -5.08 -9.42 10.96
N GLY A 168 -5.58 -9.56 9.75
CA GLY A 168 -5.99 -10.83 9.14
C GLY A 168 -7.45 -10.82 8.70
N GLY A 169 -7.77 -11.47 7.58
CA GLY A 169 -9.11 -11.49 7.00
C GLY A 169 -9.66 -10.08 6.75
N THR A 170 -10.78 -9.73 7.35
CA THR A 170 -11.39 -8.39 7.29
C THR A 170 -11.11 -7.53 8.52
N ALA A 171 -10.24 -7.99 9.43
CA ALA A 171 -9.92 -7.28 10.65
C ALA A 171 -8.80 -6.27 10.43
N PHE A 172 -9.04 -5.04 10.91
CA PHE A 172 -8.08 -3.93 10.85
C PHE A 172 -7.96 -3.27 12.22
N GLY A 173 -6.76 -2.78 12.51
CA GLY A 173 -6.47 -1.95 13.67
C GLY A 173 -5.97 -0.57 13.27
N VAL A 174 -5.95 0.33 14.23
CA VAL A 174 -5.28 1.64 14.12
C VAL A 174 -4.33 1.81 15.29
N LEU A 175 -3.20 2.45 15.05
CA LEU A 175 -2.30 2.82 16.15
C LEU A 175 -2.93 3.95 16.95
N SER A 176 -2.98 3.81 18.29
CA SER A 176 -3.50 4.82 19.19
C SER A 176 -2.61 4.93 20.44
N GLY A 177 -2.30 6.17 20.81
CA GLY A 177 -1.48 6.46 21.98
C GLY A 177 0.01 6.19 21.79
N ARG A 178 0.85 7.08 22.30
CA ARG A 178 2.29 6.89 22.44
C ARG A 178 2.59 6.45 23.86
N ARG A 179 3.56 5.56 24.02
CA ARG A 179 4.18 5.36 25.33
C ARG A 179 5.35 6.35 25.44
N PRO A 180 5.39 7.24 26.43
CA PRO A 180 6.59 8.02 26.68
C PRO A 180 7.76 7.07 26.98
N ARG A 181 8.95 7.48 26.57
CA ARG A 181 10.20 6.80 26.99
C ARG A 181 10.50 7.13 28.42
#